data_77309f11f6d916f8362955c171773aca
#
_entry.id   77309f11f6d916f8362955c171773aca
#
_cell.length_a   1.000
_cell.length_b   1.000
_cell.length_c   1.000
_cell.angle_alpha   90.00
_cell.angle_beta   90.00
_cell.angle_gamma   90.00
#
_symmetry.space_group_name_H-M   'P 1'
#
loop_
_entity.id
_entity.type
_entity.pdbx_description
1 polymer ?
#
loop_
_entity_poly.entity_id
_entity_poly.type
_entity_poly.pdbx_seq_one_letter_code
_entity_poly.pdbx_strand_id
1 'polypeptide(L)'
;MAASHVAVMVLVLVAACLAGKPDIPNVVWHENAAAAIGTDIAEVARNAGVDVPELLRLLTDRDIGYDTANKRLLYACESMAVPAGATPAAAPGSATAGAADPTDLTLAFKLHSRPGAPRRLVLDFTGHTTTGTAWNSASRPSIVTPPYDLDGVPSTFSDAERRNIIAIWRAVAEDFAAFDVDVTTEETDASGAQLNLADNGARAVIGGSSYDWYGAGAGGVAYVNTFGNTYYDPAFVFPAQLGSGYPKYVWEATSHELGHRLGLSHDGDTVGNAYSTGSGIWAPIMGVGYYKAVTQFSKGEYANANNKEDDLAIITDPTRLMTSARGFMAYRPDDLGSTMAAAAPLAGNPTAADPARTTAAAVGVIERSGDADWLSFAAGAGPATVSIALTPASPDGNARANVDLRLEVWASGAAAPLATFNTAGALLSGANAVTLPAAGTYYVAAIGTGDTDFTSYASLGEYSVALEYPTPSSPPSPSPSPSPSPSPAPAREIRLTLSSYSIVTGRGTGKNPATTYGVSAILIAKDENGTPITGTSVTMGATWASSTYSKSSTKTVTYTTSAAGTFQVFASPTTTVTPGSATLTINTVSASPFTWNQAASTPVMTFSWP
;
A
#
# COMPACT_ATOMS: atom_id res chain seq x y z
N MET A 1 -7.16 -57.26 -21.28
CA MET A 1 -6.13 -56.88 -20.29
C MET A 1 -5.82 -55.37 -20.25
N ALA A 2 -6.24 -54.59 -21.22
CA ALA A 2 -5.99 -53.13 -21.21
C ALA A 2 -7.00 -52.32 -20.37
N ALA A 3 -8.24 -52.81 -20.18
CA ALA A 3 -9.29 -52.11 -19.42
C ALA A 3 -9.06 -52.14 -17.88
N SER A 4 -8.29 -53.14 -17.39
CA SER A 4 -8.03 -53.30 -15.95
C SER A 4 -6.98 -52.35 -15.39
N HIS A 5 -6.06 -51.87 -16.24
CA HIS A 5 -4.99 -50.94 -15.82
C HIS A 5 -5.44 -49.49 -15.78
N VAL A 6 -6.40 -49.09 -16.62
CA VAL A 6 -6.97 -47.75 -16.62
C VAL A 6 -7.87 -47.54 -15.38
N ALA A 7 -8.65 -48.57 -14.99
CA ALA A 7 -9.46 -48.51 -13.79
C ALA A 7 -8.65 -48.42 -12.49
N VAL A 8 -7.52 -49.11 -12.41
CA VAL A 8 -6.61 -49.07 -11.26
C VAL A 8 -5.85 -47.73 -11.21
N MET A 9 -5.48 -47.15 -12.36
CA MET A 9 -4.80 -45.86 -12.41
C MET A 9 -5.73 -44.70 -12.07
N VAL A 10 -7.01 -44.75 -12.49
CA VAL A 10 -8.03 -43.80 -12.11
C VAL A 10 -8.40 -43.94 -10.62
N LEU A 11 -8.46 -45.15 -10.07
CA LEU A 11 -8.72 -45.37 -8.64
C LEU A 11 -7.54 -44.90 -7.76
N VAL A 12 -6.29 -45.05 -8.24
CA VAL A 12 -5.10 -44.59 -7.53
C VAL A 12 -4.99 -43.05 -7.60
N LEU A 13 -5.37 -42.41 -8.72
CA LEU A 13 -5.45 -40.93 -8.82
C LEU A 13 -6.57 -40.35 -7.97
N VAL A 14 -7.75 -41.01 -7.91
CA VAL A 14 -8.84 -40.62 -7.03
C VAL A 14 -8.49 -40.85 -5.57
N ALA A 15 -7.78 -41.93 -5.23
CA ALA A 15 -7.29 -42.19 -3.87
C ALA A 15 -6.16 -41.22 -3.45
N ALA A 16 -5.33 -40.75 -4.41
CA ALA A 16 -4.33 -39.72 -4.12
C ALA A 16 -4.94 -38.32 -3.92
N CYS A 17 -6.06 -38.01 -4.56
CA CYS A 17 -6.85 -36.79 -4.29
C CYS A 17 -7.67 -36.86 -2.98
N LEU A 18 -7.89 -38.06 -2.43
CA LEU A 18 -8.54 -38.26 -1.13
C LEU A 18 -7.53 -38.40 0.04
N ALA A 19 -6.23 -38.33 -0.23
CA ALA A 19 -5.20 -38.36 0.79
C ALA A 19 -5.11 -36.98 1.48
N GLY A 20 -6.08 -36.75 2.39
CA GLY A 20 -5.74 -36.13 3.64
C GLY A 20 -5.74 -34.61 3.67
N LYS A 21 -6.91 -33.94 3.51
CA LYS A 21 -7.08 -32.68 4.27
C LYS A 21 -6.87 -33.04 5.75
N PRO A 22 -6.13 -32.20 6.52
CA PRO A 22 -5.76 -32.55 7.90
C PRO A 22 -6.97 -32.51 8.82
N ASP A 23 -6.86 -33.26 9.91
CA ASP A 23 -7.81 -33.22 11.01
C ASP A 23 -7.56 -31.94 11.84
N ILE A 24 -8.07 -30.80 11.36
CA ILE A 24 -8.19 -29.60 12.17
C ILE A 24 -9.43 -29.78 13.06
N PRO A 25 -9.30 -29.66 14.37
CA PRO A 25 -10.44 -29.82 15.27
C PRO A 25 -11.61 -28.92 14.86
N ASN A 26 -12.81 -29.52 14.77
CA ASN A 26 -14.07 -28.90 14.36
C ASN A 26 -14.15 -28.47 12.88
N VAL A 27 -13.17 -28.76 12.03
CA VAL A 27 -13.22 -28.42 10.60
C VAL A 27 -13.69 -29.62 9.78
N VAL A 28 -14.70 -29.38 8.97
CA VAL A 28 -15.24 -30.33 8.00
C VAL A 28 -14.96 -29.80 6.60
N TRP A 29 -14.36 -30.61 5.76
CA TRP A 29 -13.89 -30.19 4.45
C TRP A 29 -14.87 -30.52 3.32
N HIS A 30 -14.96 -29.62 2.31
CA HIS A 30 -15.60 -29.76 1.01
C HIS A 30 -16.94 -30.50 1.04
N GLU A 31 -17.04 -31.73 0.50
CA GLU A 31 -18.28 -32.48 0.33
C GLU A 31 -19.12 -32.64 1.63
N ASN A 32 -18.45 -32.68 2.75
CA ASN A 32 -19.09 -32.80 4.06
C ASN A 32 -19.46 -31.47 4.68
N ALA A 33 -18.88 -30.35 4.20
CA ALA A 33 -19.12 -29.02 4.75
C ALA A 33 -20.59 -28.60 4.58
N ALA A 34 -21.17 -28.77 3.40
CA ALA A 34 -22.58 -28.46 3.13
C ALA A 34 -23.55 -29.26 4.04
N ALA A 35 -23.27 -30.54 4.26
CA ALA A 35 -24.07 -31.38 5.16
C ALA A 35 -23.90 -30.94 6.63
N ALA A 36 -22.70 -30.57 7.05
CA ALA A 36 -22.41 -30.14 8.41
C ALA A 36 -23.02 -28.78 8.75
N ILE A 37 -23.14 -27.87 7.76
CA ILE A 37 -23.79 -26.56 7.93
C ILE A 37 -25.28 -26.71 8.27
N GLY A 38 -26.00 -27.62 7.60
CA GLY A 38 -27.39 -27.93 7.91
C GLY A 38 -28.29 -26.69 8.01
N THR A 39 -28.92 -26.47 9.17
CA THR A 39 -29.80 -25.33 9.43
C THR A 39 -29.07 -23.99 9.63
N ASP A 40 -27.77 -24.00 9.83
CA ASP A 40 -26.98 -22.79 10.08
C ASP A 40 -26.60 -22.02 8.80
N ILE A 41 -27.09 -22.47 7.65
CA ILE A 41 -26.69 -21.94 6.32
C ILE A 41 -26.82 -20.42 6.22
N ALA A 42 -27.86 -19.81 6.76
CA ALA A 42 -28.02 -18.35 6.73
C ALA A 42 -27.05 -17.60 7.64
N GLU A 43 -26.62 -18.23 8.74
CA GLU A 43 -25.61 -17.67 9.64
C GLU A 43 -24.21 -17.77 9.02
N VAL A 44 -23.90 -18.92 8.44
CA VAL A 44 -22.61 -19.14 7.75
C VAL A 44 -22.46 -18.21 6.56
N ALA A 45 -23.52 -18.01 5.75
CA ALA A 45 -23.53 -17.05 4.65
C ALA A 45 -23.24 -15.63 5.13
N ARG A 46 -23.94 -15.17 6.18
CA ARG A 46 -23.63 -13.85 6.80
C ARG A 46 -22.20 -13.75 7.30
N ASN A 47 -21.71 -14.81 7.93
CA ASN A 47 -20.35 -14.86 8.45
C ASN A 47 -19.29 -14.82 7.32
N ALA A 48 -19.58 -15.43 6.18
CA ALA A 48 -18.73 -15.35 5.00
C ALA A 48 -18.88 -14.01 4.24
N GLY A 49 -19.92 -13.22 4.56
CA GLY A 49 -20.21 -11.96 3.87
C GLY A 49 -20.88 -12.15 2.51
N VAL A 50 -21.55 -13.27 2.27
CA VAL A 50 -22.22 -13.63 1.02
C VAL A 50 -23.68 -13.97 1.25
N ASP A 51 -24.46 -14.10 0.18
CA ASP A 51 -25.82 -14.67 0.25
C ASP A 51 -25.80 -16.21 0.24
N VAL A 52 -26.96 -16.82 0.47
CA VAL A 52 -27.05 -18.30 0.52
C VAL A 52 -26.74 -18.97 -0.82
N PRO A 53 -27.24 -18.49 -1.97
CA PRO A 53 -26.84 -18.99 -3.28
C PRO A 53 -25.35 -18.99 -3.51
N GLU A 54 -24.70 -17.91 -3.15
CA GLU A 54 -23.25 -17.78 -3.29
C GLU A 54 -22.50 -18.71 -2.31
N LEU A 55 -22.93 -18.80 -1.06
CA LEU A 55 -22.39 -19.80 -0.13
C LEU A 55 -22.44 -21.22 -0.72
N LEU A 56 -23.57 -21.61 -1.33
CA LEU A 56 -23.69 -22.93 -1.93
C LEU A 56 -22.73 -23.13 -3.11
N ARG A 57 -22.44 -22.08 -3.88
CA ARG A 57 -21.41 -22.07 -4.92
C ARG A 57 -20.01 -22.26 -4.30
N LEU A 58 -19.67 -21.48 -3.26
CA LEU A 58 -18.38 -21.59 -2.58
C LEU A 58 -18.12 -23.00 -2.04
N LEU A 59 -19.14 -23.65 -1.49
CA LEU A 59 -19.04 -25.01 -0.96
C LEU A 59 -18.75 -26.08 -2.03
N THR A 60 -18.72 -25.74 -3.32
CA THR A 60 -18.22 -26.63 -4.38
C THR A 60 -16.71 -26.61 -4.51
N ASP A 61 -16.01 -25.63 -3.89
CA ASP A 61 -14.56 -25.55 -3.89
C ASP A 61 -13.97 -26.65 -2.99
N ARG A 62 -13.02 -27.41 -3.53
CA ARG A 62 -12.36 -28.53 -2.82
C ARG A 62 -11.47 -28.09 -1.66
N ASP A 63 -11.04 -26.82 -1.66
CA ASP A 63 -10.11 -26.28 -0.68
C ASP A 63 -10.80 -25.54 0.47
N ILE A 64 -12.15 -25.49 0.43
CA ILE A 64 -12.95 -24.89 1.48
C ILE A 64 -13.17 -25.84 2.65
N GLY A 65 -13.02 -25.32 3.86
CA GLY A 65 -13.37 -25.97 5.12
C GLY A 65 -14.45 -25.19 5.86
N TYR A 66 -15.21 -25.88 6.67
CA TYR A 66 -16.20 -25.31 7.57
C TYR A 66 -15.86 -25.64 9.02
N ASP A 67 -15.56 -24.61 9.79
CA ASP A 67 -15.39 -24.70 11.24
C ASP A 67 -16.77 -24.73 11.90
N THR A 68 -17.17 -25.90 12.35
CA THR A 68 -18.49 -26.17 12.95
C THR A 68 -18.67 -25.50 14.32
N ALA A 69 -17.59 -25.26 15.05
CA ALA A 69 -17.62 -24.61 16.36
C ALA A 69 -17.81 -23.09 16.25
N ASN A 70 -17.19 -22.48 15.26
CA ASN A 70 -17.22 -21.04 15.05
C ASN A 70 -18.16 -20.60 13.91
N LYS A 71 -18.75 -21.56 13.17
CA LYS A 71 -19.62 -21.33 12.00
C LYS A 71 -18.95 -20.42 10.95
N ARG A 72 -17.69 -20.72 10.65
CA ARG A 72 -16.84 -19.95 9.73
C ARG A 72 -16.29 -20.83 8.63
N LEU A 73 -16.10 -20.21 7.47
CA LEU A 73 -15.35 -20.79 6.38
C LEU A 73 -13.87 -20.50 6.53
N LEU A 74 -13.04 -21.39 6.05
CA LEU A 74 -11.61 -21.22 5.87
C LEU A 74 -11.19 -21.85 4.56
N TYR A 75 -10.11 -21.34 3.97
CA TYR A 75 -9.45 -21.95 2.83
C TYR A 75 -8.12 -22.56 3.23
N ALA A 76 -7.74 -23.64 2.54
CA ALA A 76 -6.40 -24.22 2.62
C ALA A 76 -5.86 -24.37 1.19
N CYS A 77 -5.06 -23.41 0.80
CA CYS A 77 -4.65 -23.19 -0.57
C CYS A 77 -3.51 -24.08 -1.00
N GLU A 78 -3.43 -24.40 -2.30
CA GLU A 78 -2.48 -25.38 -2.82
C GLU A 78 -1.01 -24.99 -2.60
N SER A 79 -0.18 -26.00 -2.38
CA SER A 79 1.28 -25.87 -2.38
C SER A 79 1.81 -25.76 -3.81
N MET A 80 2.89 -25.00 -3.99
CA MET A 80 3.54 -24.81 -5.29
C MET A 80 4.97 -25.35 -5.28
N ALA A 81 5.23 -26.32 -6.16
CA ALA A 81 6.58 -26.80 -6.42
C ALA A 81 7.25 -25.93 -7.50
N VAL A 82 8.54 -25.65 -7.33
CA VAL A 82 9.33 -25.04 -8.41
C VAL A 82 9.34 -25.99 -9.62
N PRO A 83 8.97 -25.55 -10.82
CA PRO A 83 9.08 -26.38 -12.01
C PRO A 83 10.51 -26.89 -12.19
N ALA A 84 10.66 -28.17 -12.55
CA ALA A 84 11.97 -28.75 -12.82
C ALA A 84 12.67 -27.97 -13.94
N GLY A 85 13.77 -27.28 -13.60
CA GLY A 85 14.55 -26.46 -14.54
C GLY A 85 14.37 -24.94 -14.36
N ALA A 86 13.49 -24.47 -13.49
CA ALA A 86 13.51 -23.09 -13.06
C ALA A 86 14.68 -22.91 -12.07
N THR A 87 15.72 -22.24 -12.48
CA THR A 87 16.77 -21.79 -11.55
C THR A 87 16.19 -20.69 -10.68
N PRO A 88 16.36 -20.76 -9.33
CA PRO A 88 16.13 -19.60 -8.51
C PRO A 88 16.96 -18.44 -9.08
N ALA A 89 16.32 -17.35 -9.44
CA ALA A 89 17.03 -16.23 -10.01
C ALA A 89 18.06 -15.69 -9.02
N ALA A 90 19.25 -15.41 -9.53
CA ALA A 90 20.30 -14.74 -8.76
C ALA A 90 19.80 -13.42 -8.21
N ALA A 91 20.27 -13.03 -7.02
CA ALA A 91 19.95 -11.77 -6.38
C ALA A 91 19.99 -10.59 -7.37
N PRO A 92 19.06 -9.64 -7.32
CA PRO A 92 18.90 -8.60 -8.33
C PRO A 92 20.15 -7.78 -8.49
N GLY A 93 20.67 -7.73 -9.71
CA GLY A 93 21.60 -6.71 -10.13
C GLY A 93 20.86 -5.37 -10.12
N SER A 94 21.55 -4.34 -9.66
CA SER A 94 21.13 -2.95 -9.56
C SER A 94 20.11 -2.52 -10.60
N ALA A 95 18.83 -2.42 -10.21
CA ALA A 95 17.80 -1.79 -11.00
C ALA A 95 17.85 -0.28 -10.77
N THR A 96 17.80 0.49 -11.85
CA THR A 96 17.74 1.95 -11.85
C THR A 96 16.47 2.43 -11.14
N ALA A 97 16.68 3.27 -10.15
CA ALA A 97 15.82 4.21 -9.42
C ALA A 97 14.29 4.21 -9.72
N GLY A 98 13.57 3.26 -9.16
CA GLY A 98 12.28 3.45 -8.52
C GLY A 98 12.52 3.62 -7.01
N ALA A 99 11.53 3.91 -6.19
CA ALA A 99 11.70 4.19 -4.76
C ALA A 99 12.84 3.36 -4.16
N ALA A 100 13.86 4.04 -3.64
CA ALA A 100 15.17 3.45 -3.37
C ALA A 100 15.00 2.15 -2.58
N ASP A 101 15.48 1.06 -3.17
CA ASP A 101 15.62 -0.21 -2.45
C ASP A 101 16.32 0.12 -1.14
N PRO A 102 15.76 -0.20 0.04
CA PRO A 102 16.46 0.03 1.27
C PRO A 102 17.77 -0.75 1.19
N THR A 103 18.85 -0.04 0.88
CA THR A 103 20.21 -0.60 0.88
C THR A 103 20.61 -1.05 2.28
N ASP A 104 19.86 -0.59 3.28
CA ASP A 104 20.00 -0.97 4.67
C ASP A 104 19.09 -2.17 5.00
N LEU A 105 19.68 -3.36 4.92
CA LEU A 105 19.01 -4.61 5.25
C LEU A 105 18.57 -4.72 6.73
N THR A 106 19.02 -3.81 7.60
CA THR A 106 18.58 -3.76 9.00
C THR A 106 17.13 -3.32 9.12
N LEU A 107 16.59 -2.67 8.07
CA LEU A 107 15.20 -2.24 8.01
C LEU A 107 14.21 -3.36 7.64
N ALA A 108 14.66 -4.57 7.26
CA ALA A 108 13.81 -5.66 6.81
C ALA A 108 12.60 -5.95 7.73
N PHE A 109 12.73 -5.67 9.03
CA PHE A 109 11.69 -5.88 10.05
C PHE A 109 11.05 -4.58 10.56
N LYS A 110 11.18 -3.47 9.81
CA LYS A 110 10.64 -2.14 10.16
C LYS A 110 10.12 -1.40 8.93
N LEU A 111 9.66 -2.14 7.96
CA LEU A 111 9.16 -1.58 6.71
C LEU A 111 7.69 -1.19 6.87
N HIS A 112 7.33 -0.07 6.27
CA HIS A 112 5.98 0.47 6.25
C HIS A 112 5.68 1.00 4.86
N SER A 113 4.55 0.59 4.26
CA SER A 113 4.12 1.12 2.97
C SER A 113 3.42 2.48 3.10
N ARG A 114 2.66 2.66 4.19
CA ARG A 114 1.88 3.88 4.45
C ARG A 114 1.78 4.17 5.95
N PRO A 115 2.85 4.68 6.56
CA PRO A 115 2.86 4.97 8.00
C PRO A 115 1.70 5.88 8.41
N GLY A 116 0.96 5.48 9.43
CA GLY A 116 -0.18 6.25 9.93
C GLY A 116 -1.53 5.95 9.28
N ALA A 117 -1.59 5.05 8.30
CA ALA A 117 -2.86 4.58 7.77
C ALA A 117 -3.74 3.95 8.86
N PRO A 118 -5.08 4.07 8.76
CA PRO A 118 -6.00 3.57 9.78
C PRO A 118 -6.10 2.05 9.82
N ARG A 119 -5.64 1.37 8.77
CA ARG A 119 -5.63 -0.09 8.64
C ARG A 119 -4.21 -0.61 8.55
N ARG A 120 -4.02 -1.89 8.92
CA ARG A 120 -2.69 -2.49 8.94
C ARG A 120 -2.71 -3.96 8.52
N LEU A 121 -1.75 -4.32 7.67
CA LEU A 121 -1.43 -5.71 7.35
C LEU A 121 -0.02 -5.99 7.86
N VAL A 122 0.11 -6.88 8.83
CA VAL A 122 1.39 -7.24 9.44
C VAL A 122 1.92 -8.50 8.78
N LEU A 123 3.11 -8.42 8.21
CA LEU A 123 3.85 -9.54 7.65
C LEU A 123 4.88 -10.00 8.68
N ASP A 124 4.58 -11.09 9.37
CA ASP A 124 5.36 -11.63 10.48
C ASP A 124 6.31 -12.72 9.97
N PHE A 125 7.58 -12.39 9.89
CA PHE A 125 8.65 -13.29 9.41
C PHE A 125 9.51 -13.86 10.54
N THR A 126 9.35 -13.36 11.77
CA THR A 126 10.30 -13.64 12.87
C THR A 126 9.95 -14.89 13.65
N GLY A 127 8.87 -15.55 13.27
CA GLY A 127 8.32 -16.70 13.96
C GLY A 127 7.25 -16.30 14.96
N HIS A 128 6.22 -17.14 15.09
CA HIS A 128 5.02 -16.80 15.83
C HIS A 128 4.50 -17.93 16.72
N THR A 129 3.98 -17.59 17.88
CA THR A 129 3.26 -18.54 18.74
C THR A 129 1.79 -18.15 18.81
N THR A 130 0.94 -18.91 18.12
CA THR A 130 -0.51 -18.70 18.08
C THR A 130 -1.18 -19.41 19.23
N THR A 131 -1.88 -18.66 20.08
CA THR A 131 -2.62 -19.17 21.24
C THR A 131 -3.94 -18.45 21.45
N GLY A 132 -4.97 -19.15 21.93
CA GLY A 132 -6.25 -18.53 22.26
C GLY A 132 -7.07 -18.08 21.05
N THR A 133 -6.81 -18.64 19.88
CA THR A 133 -7.46 -18.32 18.62
C THR A 133 -8.35 -19.47 18.13
N ALA A 134 -9.09 -19.27 17.06
CA ALA A 134 -9.87 -20.31 16.40
C ALA A 134 -9.01 -21.50 15.89
N TRP A 135 -7.72 -21.29 15.68
CA TRP A 135 -6.77 -22.33 15.26
C TRP A 135 -6.40 -23.30 16.39
N ASN A 136 -6.65 -22.91 17.64
CA ASN A 136 -6.27 -23.69 18.82
C ASN A 136 -7.40 -24.62 19.28
N SER A 137 -7.02 -25.68 19.97
CA SER A 137 -7.94 -26.64 20.58
C SER A 137 -7.37 -27.16 21.90
N ALA A 138 -8.14 -27.94 22.64
CA ALA A 138 -7.66 -28.58 23.85
C ALA A 138 -6.47 -29.54 23.58
N SER A 139 -6.43 -30.17 22.40
CA SER A 139 -5.31 -31.03 21.97
C SER A 139 -4.16 -30.25 21.32
N ARG A 140 -4.40 -29.02 20.89
CA ARG A 140 -3.41 -28.12 20.28
C ARG A 140 -3.56 -26.71 20.87
N PRO A 141 -3.19 -26.50 22.14
CA PRO A 141 -3.38 -25.21 22.82
C PRO A 141 -2.45 -24.11 22.28
N SER A 142 -1.40 -24.50 21.57
CA SER A 142 -0.40 -23.61 21.00
C SER A 142 0.06 -24.14 19.65
N ILE A 143 0.23 -23.22 18.68
CA ILE A 143 0.86 -23.48 17.38
C ILE A 143 2.12 -22.62 17.33
N VAL A 144 3.28 -23.25 17.19
CA VAL A 144 4.57 -22.57 17.06
C VAL A 144 4.97 -22.63 15.60
N THR A 145 5.05 -21.48 14.95
CA THR A 145 5.53 -21.33 13.57
C THR A 145 6.97 -20.83 13.62
N PRO A 146 7.94 -21.55 13.04
CA PRO A 146 9.33 -21.08 12.93
C PRO A 146 9.43 -19.81 12.10
N PRO A 147 10.52 -19.03 12.22
CA PRO A 147 10.80 -17.91 11.32
C PRO A 147 10.89 -18.31 9.85
N TYR A 148 10.84 -17.32 8.97
CA TYR A 148 11.22 -17.45 7.58
C TYR A 148 12.73 -17.78 7.50
N ASP A 149 13.06 -18.97 7.09
CA ASP A 149 14.43 -19.54 7.12
C ASP A 149 14.70 -20.28 5.82
N LEU A 150 15.80 -19.94 5.16
CA LEU A 150 16.25 -20.55 3.90
C LEU A 150 17.58 -21.28 4.03
N ASP A 151 18.38 -20.97 5.03
CA ASP A 151 19.72 -21.50 5.21
C ASP A 151 19.81 -22.56 6.32
N GLY A 152 18.68 -22.85 7.01
CA GLY A 152 18.60 -23.83 8.11
C GLY A 152 19.11 -23.28 9.45
N VAL A 153 19.20 -21.97 9.59
CA VAL A 153 19.66 -21.28 10.82
C VAL A 153 18.57 -20.34 11.38
N PRO A 154 17.43 -20.86 11.85
CA PRO A 154 16.26 -20.05 12.21
C PRO A 154 16.47 -19.08 13.37
N SER A 155 17.64 -19.10 14.03
CA SER A 155 17.98 -18.15 15.10
C SER A 155 18.53 -16.82 14.60
N THR A 156 18.81 -16.68 13.30
CA THR A 156 19.38 -15.48 12.67
C THR A 156 18.79 -15.29 11.28
N PHE A 157 18.92 -14.10 10.74
CA PHE A 157 18.54 -13.80 9.36
C PHE A 157 19.78 -13.40 8.56
N SER A 158 20.08 -14.17 7.52
CA SER A 158 21.13 -13.84 6.55
C SER A 158 20.74 -12.61 5.71
N ASP A 159 21.71 -12.01 5.05
CA ASP A 159 21.47 -10.93 4.09
C ASP A 159 20.55 -11.35 2.92
N ALA A 160 20.61 -12.63 2.52
CA ALA A 160 19.75 -13.16 1.47
C ALA A 160 18.29 -13.20 1.92
N GLU A 161 18.02 -13.68 3.12
CA GLU A 161 16.69 -13.71 3.71
C GLU A 161 16.13 -12.29 3.91
N ARG A 162 16.94 -11.36 4.40
CA ARG A 162 16.53 -9.95 4.55
C ARG A 162 16.16 -9.32 3.21
N ARG A 163 16.92 -9.57 2.13
CA ARG A 163 16.57 -9.12 0.77
C ARG A 163 15.26 -9.74 0.31
N ASN A 164 15.05 -11.03 0.57
CA ASN A 164 13.80 -11.69 0.22
C ASN A 164 12.60 -11.13 1.01
N ILE A 165 12.76 -10.88 2.31
CA ILE A 165 11.73 -10.25 3.16
C ILE A 165 11.36 -8.87 2.60
N ILE A 166 12.35 -8.05 2.24
CA ILE A 166 12.12 -6.73 1.63
C ILE A 166 11.37 -6.88 0.29
N ALA A 167 11.75 -7.85 -0.54
CA ALA A 167 11.11 -8.09 -1.83
C ALA A 167 9.66 -8.58 -1.66
N ILE A 168 9.41 -9.49 -0.72
CA ILE A 168 8.07 -9.99 -0.39
C ILE A 168 7.20 -8.83 0.13
N TRP A 169 7.70 -8.08 1.11
CA TRP A 169 6.98 -6.93 1.64
C TRP A 169 6.62 -5.91 0.55
N ARG A 170 7.56 -5.56 -0.32
CA ARG A 170 7.34 -4.59 -1.40
C ARG A 170 6.24 -5.06 -2.34
N ALA A 171 6.25 -6.34 -2.72
CA ALA A 171 5.25 -6.89 -3.62
C ALA A 171 3.86 -6.93 -2.99
N VAL A 172 3.74 -7.34 -1.72
CA VAL A 172 2.48 -7.30 -1.00
C VAL A 172 2.01 -5.85 -0.79
N ALA A 173 2.94 -4.91 -0.49
CA ALA A 173 2.61 -3.50 -0.37
C ALA A 173 2.04 -2.91 -1.67
N GLU A 174 2.54 -3.36 -2.83
CA GLU A 174 2.02 -2.97 -4.14
C GLU A 174 0.61 -3.51 -4.38
N ASP A 175 0.33 -4.79 -4.00
CA ASP A 175 -1.00 -5.38 -4.14
C ASP A 175 -2.08 -4.57 -3.39
N PHE A 176 -1.69 -3.91 -2.31
CA PHE A 176 -2.56 -3.11 -1.47
C PHE A 176 -2.34 -1.59 -1.58
N ALA A 177 -1.53 -1.13 -2.54
CA ALA A 177 -1.13 0.28 -2.68
C ALA A 177 -2.31 1.25 -2.88
N ALA A 178 -3.38 0.79 -3.51
CA ALA A 178 -4.59 1.57 -3.76
C ALA A 178 -5.43 1.86 -2.50
N PHE A 179 -5.17 1.15 -1.39
CA PHE A 179 -6.00 1.23 -0.20
C PHE A 179 -5.31 2.04 0.92
N ASP A 180 -6.12 2.56 1.84
CA ASP A 180 -5.65 3.29 3.02
C ASP A 180 -5.22 2.32 4.14
N VAL A 181 -4.15 1.57 3.83
CA VAL A 181 -3.58 0.51 4.67
C VAL A 181 -2.06 0.61 4.73
N ASP A 182 -1.49 0.33 5.87
CA ASP A 182 -0.05 0.18 6.07
C ASP A 182 0.31 -1.31 6.07
N VAL A 183 0.99 -1.76 5.01
CA VAL A 183 1.62 -3.07 4.98
C VAL A 183 2.97 -2.95 5.67
N THR A 184 3.17 -3.66 6.77
CA THR A 184 4.36 -3.50 7.60
C THR A 184 4.99 -4.83 8.00
N THR A 185 6.30 -4.85 8.13
CA THR A 185 7.06 -5.93 8.77
C THR A 185 7.36 -5.65 10.24
N GLU A 186 6.95 -4.49 10.78
CA GLU A 186 7.07 -4.19 12.19
C GLU A 186 5.94 -4.86 12.97
N GLU A 187 6.27 -5.81 13.83
CA GLU A 187 5.31 -6.66 14.54
C GLU A 187 4.91 -6.12 15.91
N THR A 188 5.74 -5.24 16.46
CA THR A 188 5.61 -4.73 17.83
C THR A 188 5.53 -3.21 17.84
N ASP A 189 4.89 -2.66 18.85
CA ASP A 189 4.91 -1.24 19.14
C ASP A 189 6.21 -0.79 19.82
N ALA A 190 6.35 0.49 20.09
CA ALA A 190 7.51 1.07 20.74
C ALA A 190 7.78 0.52 22.17
N SER A 191 6.81 -0.17 22.79
CA SER A 191 6.99 -0.85 24.08
C SER A 191 7.50 -2.29 23.94
N GLY A 192 7.58 -2.80 22.70
CA GLY A 192 7.90 -4.20 22.39
C GLY A 192 6.69 -5.14 22.51
N ALA A 193 5.47 -4.62 22.71
CA ALA A 193 4.27 -5.43 22.69
C ALA A 193 3.81 -5.68 21.25
N GLN A 194 3.24 -6.85 20.99
CA GLN A 194 2.62 -7.18 19.72
C GLN A 194 1.59 -6.11 19.34
N LEU A 195 1.59 -5.70 18.06
CA LEU A 195 0.63 -4.73 17.54
C LEU A 195 -0.80 -5.24 17.73
N ASN A 196 -1.63 -4.38 18.31
CA ASN A 196 -3.06 -4.68 18.41
C ASN A 196 -3.73 -4.46 17.06
N LEU A 197 -4.24 -5.53 16.47
CA LEU A 197 -4.91 -5.54 15.16
C LEU A 197 -6.44 -5.64 15.28
N ALA A 198 -6.98 -5.63 16.49
CA ALA A 198 -8.43 -5.67 16.70
C ALA A 198 -9.09 -4.46 16.01
N ASP A 199 -10.13 -4.73 15.22
CA ASP A 199 -10.92 -3.77 14.45
C ASP A 199 -10.16 -3.06 13.29
N ASN A 200 -8.86 -3.26 13.13
CA ASN A 200 -8.10 -2.45 12.17
C ASN A 200 -7.04 -3.20 11.35
N GLY A 201 -6.86 -4.51 11.52
CA GLY A 201 -5.80 -5.18 10.77
C GLY A 201 -5.93 -6.70 10.70
N ALA A 202 -4.96 -7.30 10.03
CA ALA A 202 -4.74 -8.73 9.97
C ALA A 202 -3.24 -9.03 9.98
N ARG A 203 -2.87 -10.22 10.48
CA ARG A 203 -1.51 -10.73 10.48
C ARG A 203 -1.41 -11.89 9.49
N ALA A 204 -0.37 -11.89 8.67
CA ALA A 204 0.11 -13.04 7.93
C ALA A 204 1.40 -13.54 8.59
N VAL A 205 1.42 -14.76 9.10
CA VAL A 205 2.61 -15.41 9.65
C VAL A 205 3.27 -16.19 8.52
N ILE A 206 4.47 -15.80 8.16
CA ILE A 206 5.22 -16.30 7.01
C ILE A 206 6.43 -17.09 7.52
N GLY A 207 6.29 -18.40 7.61
CA GLY A 207 7.36 -19.22 8.17
C GLY A 207 7.02 -20.70 8.23
N GLY A 208 8.02 -21.52 8.47
CA GLY A 208 7.91 -22.96 8.66
C GLY A 208 7.32 -23.73 7.49
N SER A 209 6.67 -24.81 7.82
CA SER A 209 6.04 -25.76 6.91
C SER A 209 4.60 -26.06 7.32
N SER A 210 3.71 -26.28 6.34
CA SER A 210 2.36 -26.75 6.61
C SER A 210 2.34 -28.08 7.36
N TYR A 211 3.38 -28.90 7.21
CA TYR A 211 3.51 -30.15 7.95
C TYR A 211 3.86 -29.98 9.42
N ASP A 212 4.30 -28.79 9.88
CA ASP A 212 4.63 -28.56 11.29
C ASP A 212 3.42 -28.70 12.21
N TRP A 213 2.24 -28.29 11.71
CA TRP A 213 1.01 -28.37 12.51
C TRP A 213 -0.25 -28.65 11.69
N TYR A 214 -0.31 -28.22 10.44
CA TYR A 214 -1.47 -28.44 9.56
C TYR A 214 -1.55 -29.90 9.12
N GLY A 215 -0.40 -30.55 8.83
CA GLY A 215 -0.29 -31.99 8.59
C GLY A 215 -0.54 -32.42 7.15
N ALA A 216 -0.76 -31.51 6.22
CA ALA A 216 -0.88 -31.76 4.78
C ALA A 216 -0.17 -30.66 3.99
N GLY A 217 -0.02 -30.87 2.66
CA GLY A 217 0.55 -29.85 1.78
C GLY A 217 -0.41 -28.69 1.61
N ALA A 218 0.02 -27.49 1.99
CA ALA A 218 -0.67 -26.24 1.73
C ALA A 218 0.34 -25.11 1.55
N GLY A 219 0.08 -24.16 0.65
CA GLY A 219 0.85 -22.93 0.50
C GLY A 219 0.49 -21.91 1.56
N GLY A 220 -0.80 -21.85 1.92
CA GLY A 220 -1.32 -21.03 3.00
C GLY A 220 -2.66 -21.53 3.52
N VAL A 221 -3.11 -20.96 4.64
CA VAL A 221 -4.44 -21.21 5.21
C VAL A 221 -4.96 -19.95 5.89
N ALA A 222 -6.23 -19.60 5.65
CA ALA A 222 -6.87 -18.44 6.23
C ALA A 222 -8.37 -18.64 6.48
N TYR A 223 -8.87 -18.02 7.55
CA TYR A 223 -10.32 -17.85 7.75
C TYR A 223 -10.88 -16.76 6.85
N VAL A 224 -12.08 -16.99 6.31
CA VAL A 224 -12.74 -16.07 5.37
C VAL A 224 -13.48 -14.95 6.11
N ASN A 225 -13.37 -13.72 5.58
CA ASN A 225 -14.13 -12.55 6.05
C ASN A 225 -13.91 -12.27 7.55
N THR A 226 -12.66 -12.23 7.96
CA THR A 226 -12.27 -12.11 9.38
C THR A 226 -11.24 -10.99 9.64
N PHE A 227 -11.06 -10.06 8.70
CA PHE A 227 -10.23 -8.88 8.89
C PHE A 227 -10.67 -8.09 10.14
N GLY A 228 -9.72 -7.63 10.94
CA GLY A 228 -9.98 -6.92 12.20
C GLY A 228 -10.47 -7.80 13.36
N ASN A 229 -10.54 -9.12 13.18
CA ASN A 229 -10.87 -10.05 14.26
C ASN A 229 -9.67 -10.94 14.61
N THR A 230 -8.98 -10.58 15.66
CA THR A 230 -7.76 -11.26 16.11
C THR A 230 -8.01 -12.68 16.63
N TYR A 231 -9.26 -13.07 16.94
CA TYR A 231 -9.58 -14.45 17.28
C TYR A 231 -9.34 -15.42 16.11
N TYR A 232 -9.39 -14.92 14.86
CA TYR A 232 -9.10 -15.70 13.64
C TYR A 232 -7.72 -15.41 13.06
N ASP A 233 -6.87 -14.63 13.74
CA ASP A 233 -5.47 -14.44 13.36
C ASP A 233 -4.63 -15.68 13.74
N PRO A 234 -3.55 -15.89 13.00
CA PRO A 234 -3.16 -15.25 11.76
C PRO A 234 -3.71 -15.95 10.52
N ALA A 235 -3.53 -15.38 9.32
CA ALA A 235 -3.37 -16.18 8.12
C ALA A 235 -1.97 -16.80 8.16
N PHE A 236 -1.83 -18.07 7.80
CA PHE A 236 -0.53 -18.74 7.73
C PHE A 236 -0.08 -18.86 6.28
N VAL A 237 1.18 -18.60 6.02
CA VAL A 237 1.85 -18.80 4.74
C VAL A 237 3.07 -19.68 4.98
N PHE A 238 3.20 -20.77 4.22
CA PHE A 238 4.21 -21.79 4.44
C PHE A 238 5.31 -21.79 3.37
N PRO A 239 6.42 -21.07 3.58
CA PRO A 239 7.50 -20.95 2.59
C PRO A 239 8.06 -22.30 2.13
N ALA A 240 8.10 -23.30 3.00
CA ALA A 240 8.57 -24.64 2.64
C ALA A 240 7.77 -25.27 1.50
N GLN A 241 6.47 -24.96 1.37
CA GLN A 241 5.58 -25.42 0.31
C GLN A 241 5.46 -24.45 -0.88
N LEU A 242 6.15 -23.32 -0.81
CA LEU A 242 6.14 -22.24 -1.80
C LEU A 242 7.51 -22.11 -2.46
N GLY A 243 7.92 -23.15 -3.18
CA GLY A 243 9.22 -23.19 -3.86
C GLY A 243 10.41 -23.08 -2.91
N SER A 244 10.29 -23.66 -1.70
CA SER A 244 11.31 -23.57 -0.65
C SER A 244 11.64 -22.11 -0.29
N GLY A 245 10.62 -21.29 -0.16
CA GLY A 245 10.73 -19.88 0.21
C GLY A 245 11.07 -18.94 -0.94
N TYR A 246 10.84 -19.37 -2.19
CA TYR A 246 11.05 -18.48 -3.34
C TYR A 246 10.17 -17.22 -3.22
N PRO A 247 10.75 -16.00 -3.20
CA PRO A 247 10.03 -14.77 -2.82
C PRO A 247 8.73 -14.55 -3.58
N LYS A 248 8.74 -14.78 -4.93
CA LYS A 248 7.54 -14.60 -5.75
C LYS A 248 6.38 -15.48 -5.28
N TYR A 249 6.63 -16.73 -4.97
CA TYR A 249 5.58 -17.63 -4.51
C TYR A 249 5.07 -17.26 -3.13
N VAL A 250 5.97 -16.78 -2.26
CA VAL A 250 5.61 -16.35 -0.92
C VAL A 250 4.74 -15.09 -0.95
N TRP A 251 5.09 -14.07 -1.76
CA TRP A 251 4.26 -12.86 -1.79
C TRP A 251 2.91 -13.08 -2.45
N GLU A 252 2.83 -13.86 -3.53
CA GLU A 252 1.54 -14.19 -4.16
C GLU A 252 0.62 -14.92 -3.16
N ALA A 253 1.16 -15.94 -2.46
CA ALA A 253 0.40 -16.63 -1.43
C ALA A 253 0.01 -15.69 -0.27
N THR A 254 0.89 -14.76 0.14
CA THR A 254 0.61 -13.84 1.23
C THR A 254 -0.55 -12.90 0.88
N SER A 255 -0.55 -12.31 -0.30
CA SER A 255 -1.64 -11.44 -0.76
C SER A 255 -2.95 -12.22 -0.93
N HIS A 256 -2.87 -13.45 -1.41
CA HIS A 256 -4.00 -14.37 -1.55
C HIS A 256 -4.64 -14.70 -0.19
N GLU A 257 -3.86 -15.12 0.81
CA GLU A 257 -4.37 -15.44 2.15
C GLU A 257 -4.94 -14.20 2.86
N LEU A 258 -4.35 -13.03 2.66
CA LEU A 258 -4.90 -11.77 3.14
C LEU A 258 -6.19 -11.41 2.42
N GLY A 259 -6.33 -11.75 1.14
CA GLY A 259 -7.58 -11.65 0.37
C GLY A 259 -8.72 -12.45 1.02
N HIS A 260 -8.47 -13.69 1.45
CA HIS A 260 -9.46 -14.47 2.21
C HIS A 260 -9.87 -13.79 3.51
N ARG A 261 -8.92 -13.21 4.24
CA ARG A 261 -9.22 -12.44 5.46
C ARG A 261 -10.15 -11.27 5.17
N LEU A 262 -10.04 -10.66 3.99
CA LEU A 262 -10.91 -9.57 3.52
C LEU A 262 -12.25 -10.09 2.95
N GLY A 263 -12.41 -11.40 2.83
CA GLY A 263 -13.64 -12.05 2.42
C GLY A 263 -13.70 -12.41 0.94
N LEU A 264 -12.57 -12.46 0.26
CA LEU A 264 -12.46 -12.90 -1.12
C LEU A 264 -12.43 -14.42 -1.21
N SER A 265 -12.96 -14.96 -2.30
CA SER A 265 -13.01 -16.37 -2.64
C SER A 265 -12.07 -16.67 -3.81
N HIS A 266 -11.78 -17.95 -4.05
CA HIS A 266 -10.93 -18.33 -5.17
C HIS A 266 -11.48 -17.89 -6.53
N ASP A 267 -10.58 -17.42 -7.37
CA ASP A 267 -10.77 -17.18 -8.79
C ASP A 267 -10.35 -18.43 -9.58
N GLY A 268 -11.32 -19.26 -9.89
CA GLY A 268 -11.15 -20.46 -10.68
C GLY A 268 -11.84 -20.37 -12.05
N ASP A 269 -12.08 -21.51 -12.68
CA ASP A 269 -12.81 -21.57 -13.95
C ASP A 269 -13.96 -22.58 -13.95
N THR A 270 -14.85 -22.44 -14.94
CA THR A 270 -16.01 -23.33 -15.12
C THR A 270 -15.65 -24.71 -15.70
N VAL A 271 -14.38 -24.95 -16.05
CA VAL A 271 -13.92 -26.26 -16.52
C VAL A 271 -13.35 -27.13 -15.39
N GLY A 272 -13.36 -26.61 -14.14
CA GLY A 272 -13.08 -27.39 -12.94
C GLY A 272 -11.74 -27.08 -12.25
N ASN A 273 -11.03 -26.03 -12.66
CA ASN A 273 -9.86 -25.58 -11.93
C ASN A 273 -10.29 -24.66 -10.78
N ALA A 274 -9.84 -24.97 -9.57
CA ALA A 274 -10.11 -24.14 -8.39
C ALA A 274 -9.42 -22.76 -8.51
N TYR A 275 -8.31 -22.69 -9.24
CA TYR A 275 -7.50 -21.49 -9.43
C TYR A 275 -7.28 -21.22 -10.90
N SER A 276 -7.58 -20.02 -11.36
CA SER A 276 -7.21 -19.53 -12.68
C SER A 276 -5.72 -19.21 -12.73
N THR A 277 -5.05 -19.72 -13.74
CA THR A 277 -3.65 -19.36 -14.03
C THR A 277 -3.52 -18.09 -14.85
N GLY A 278 -4.65 -17.41 -15.12
CA GLY A 278 -4.72 -16.22 -15.92
C GLY A 278 -4.41 -16.43 -17.40
N SER A 279 -4.17 -15.35 -18.12
CA SER A 279 -3.80 -15.37 -19.54
C SER A 279 -2.66 -14.39 -19.83
N GLY A 280 -1.87 -14.63 -20.88
CA GLY A 280 -0.72 -13.78 -21.24
C GLY A 280 0.18 -13.49 -20.04
N ILE A 281 0.33 -12.20 -19.74
CA ILE A 281 1.14 -11.72 -18.61
C ILE A 281 0.38 -11.60 -17.29
N TRP A 282 -0.93 -11.82 -17.25
CA TRP A 282 -1.83 -11.53 -16.14
C TRP A 282 -2.42 -12.76 -15.46
N ALA A 283 -2.64 -12.69 -14.16
CA ALA A 283 -3.52 -13.58 -13.40
C ALA A 283 -4.21 -12.84 -12.25
N PRO A 284 -5.38 -13.35 -11.77
CA PRO A 284 -6.00 -12.82 -10.57
C PRO A 284 -5.21 -13.22 -9.32
N ILE A 285 -5.17 -12.33 -8.29
CA ILE A 285 -4.54 -12.59 -6.98
C ILE A 285 -5.21 -13.79 -6.30
N MET A 286 -6.54 -13.90 -6.40
CA MET A 286 -7.29 -15.04 -5.82
C MET A 286 -7.25 -16.30 -6.70
N GLY A 287 -6.46 -16.29 -7.78
CA GLY A 287 -6.08 -17.44 -8.59
C GLY A 287 -4.63 -17.87 -8.34
N VAL A 288 -3.88 -18.15 -9.41
CA VAL A 288 -2.46 -18.58 -9.37
C VAL A 288 -1.61 -17.63 -10.20
N GLY A 289 -1.02 -16.61 -9.55
CA GLY A 289 -0.18 -15.58 -10.16
C GLY A 289 1.31 -15.89 -10.25
N TYR A 290 1.78 -17.03 -9.77
CA TYR A 290 3.19 -17.35 -9.55
C TYR A 290 4.12 -17.17 -10.76
N TYR A 291 3.57 -17.27 -11.98
CA TYR A 291 4.34 -17.19 -13.23
C TYR A 291 4.00 -15.95 -14.07
N LYS A 292 3.24 -15.01 -13.50
CA LYS A 292 2.75 -13.85 -14.24
C LYS A 292 3.47 -12.57 -13.81
N ALA A 293 3.62 -11.65 -14.74
CA ALA A 293 4.21 -10.34 -14.49
C ALA A 293 3.22 -9.37 -13.81
N VAL A 294 1.93 -9.54 -14.10
CA VAL A 294 0.83 -8.73 -13.56
C VAL A 294 -0.09 -9.63 -12.75
N THR A 295 -0.29 -9.29 -11.49
CA THR A 295 -1.28 -9.93 -10.63
C THR A 295 -2.20 -8.85 -10.05
N GLN A 296 -3.51 -9.05 -10.15
CA GLN A 296 -4.49 -8.04 -9.79
C GLN A 296 -5.68 -8.67 -9.08
N PHE A 297 -6.43 -7.87 -8.32
CA PHE A 297 -7.78 -8.22 -7.89
C PHE A 297 -8.69 -8.33 -9.12
N SER A 298 -9.72 -9.17 -9.04
CA SER A 298 -10.56 -9.55 -10.16
C SER A 298 -12.04 -9.26 -9.89
N LYS A 299 -12.84 -9.29 -10.91
CA LYS A 299 -14.31 -9.44 -10.84
C LYS A 299 -14.79 -10.49 -11.84
N GLY A 300 -13.93 -11.45 -12.13
CA GLY A 300 -14.19 -12.52 -13.06
C GLY A 300 -14.29 -12.07 -14.52
N GLU A 301 -13.50 -11.09 -14.94
CA GLU A 301 -13.44 -10.58 -16.31
C GLU A 301 -12.59 -11.42 -17.27
N TYR A 302 -12.08 -12.54 -16.81
CA TYR A 302 -11.34 -13.51 -17.62
C TYR A 302 -12.24 -14.63 -18.17
N ALA A 303 -11.75 -15.33 -19.17
CA ALA A 303 -12.52 -16.38 -19.85
C ALA A 303 -12.86 -17.54 -18.89
N ASN A 304 -14.12 -17.98 -18.94
CA ASN A 304 -14.63 -19.09 -18.12
C ASN A 304 -14.54 -18.88 -16.59
N ALA A 305 -14.46 -17.66 -16.11
CA ALA A 305 -14.44 -17.39 -14.69
C ALA A 305 -15.66 -18.02 -13.98
N ASN A 306 -15.40 -18.80 -12.95
CA ASN A 306 -16.43 -19.39 -12.08
C ASN A 306 -16.83 -18.45 -10.93
N ASN A 307 -15.94 -17.52 -10.56
CA ASN A 307 -16.16 -16.46 -9.60
C ASN A 307 -16.43 -15.13 -10.33
N LYS A 308 -17.43 -14.39 -9.90
CA LYS A 308 -17.84 -13.09 -10.44
C LYS A 308 -17.97 -12.02 -9.35
N GLU A 309 -17.41 -12.31 -8.16
CA GLU A 309 -17.38 -11.30 -7.11
C GLU A 309 -16.52 -10.10 -7.54
N ASP A 310 -16.89 -8.91 -7.10
CA ASP A 310 -16.14 -7.70 -7.35
C ASP A 310 -15.21 -7.48 -6.16
N ASP A 311 -13.96 -7.93 -6.29
CA ASP A 311 -12.96 -7.92 -5.21
C ASP A 311 -12.76 -6.53 -4.63
N LEU A 312 -12.62 -5.51 -5.49
CA LEU A 312 -12.42 -4.13 -5.05
C LEU A 312 -13.65 -3.61 -4.28
N ALA A 313 -14.86 -3.94 -4.74
CA ALA A 313 -16.08 -3.58 -4.04
C ALA A 313 -16.18 -4.30 -2.68
N ILE A 314 -15.79 -5.58 -2.61
CA ILE A 314 -15.78 -6.35 -1.36
C ILE A 314 -14.79 -5.75 -0.36
N ILE A 315 -13.56 -5.46 -0.77
CA ILE A 315 -12.50 -4.90 0.08
C ILE A 315 -12.91 -3.54 0.63
N THR A 316 -13.62 -2.73 -0.17
CA THR A 316 -13.92 -1.33 0.16
C THR A 316 -15.34 -1.08 0.69
N ASP A 317 -16.17 -2.11 0.85
CA ASP A 317 -17.56 -1.96 1.32
C ASP A 317 -17.64 -1.63 2.82
N PRO A 318 -18.00 -0.38 3.20
CA PRO A 318 -18.11 0.01 4.59
C PRO A 318 -19.33 -0.62 5.30
N THR A 319 -20.25 -1.23 4.56
CA THR A 319 -21.48 -1.83 5.10
C THR A 319 -21.33 -3.32 5.33
N ARG A 320 -20.28 -3.95 4.79
CA ARG A 320 -20.04 -5.38 4.92
C ARG A 320 -19.77 -5.72 6.38
N LEU A 321 -20.61 -6.58 6.93
CA LEU A 321 -20.48 -7.09 8.28
C LEU A 321 -19.30 -8.05 8.35
N MET A 322 -18.11 -7.51 8.51
CA MET A 322 -17.02 -8.26 9.10
C MET A 322 -17.32 -8.47 10.58
N THR A 323 -16.71 -9.44 11.21
CA THR A 323 -17.00 -9.85 12.61
C THR A 323 -16.80 -8.78 13.66
N SER A 324 -16.15 -7.69 13.30
CA SER A 324 -16.14 -6.42 14.02
C SER A 324 -16.69 -5.34 13.09
N ALA A 325 -17.49 -4.43 13.59
CA ALA A 325 -18.21 -3.40 12.84
C ALA A 325 -17.34 -2.39 12.03
N ARG A 326 -16.07 -2.70 11.75
CA ARG A 326 -15.09 -1.74 11.20
C ARG A 326 -14.10 -2.34 10.18
N GLY A 327 -14.35 -3.51 9.67
CA GLY A 327 -13.39 -4.33 8.94
C GLY A 327 -13.31 -4.13 7.42
N PHE A 328 -13.37 -2.91 6.89
CA PHE A 328 -13.11 -2.66 5.47
C PHE A 328 -11.83 -1.81 5.28
N MET A 329 -11.22 -1.89 4.11
CA MET A 329 -10.15 -0.99 3.70
C MET A 329 -10.70 0.03 2.71
N ALA A 330 -10.75 1.31 3.10
CA ALA A 330 -11.10 2.37 2.15
C ALA A 330 -10.00 2.50 1.08
N TYR A 331 -10.34 3.02 -0.09
CA TYR A 331 -9.32 3.54 -0.98
C TYR A 331 -8.55 4.68 -0.30
N ARG A 332 -7.26 4.79 -0.59
CA ARG A 332 -6.49 5.98 -0.18
C ARG A 332 -7.04 7.22 -0.88
N PRO A 333 -6.86 8.43 -0.32
CA PRO A 333 -7.15 9.66 -1.04
C PRO A 333 -6.32 9.75 -2.32
N ASP A 334 -6.95 10.24 -3.40
CA ASP A 334 -6.30 10.60 -4.65
C ASP A 334 -5.10 11.54 -4.38
N ASP A 335 -3.92 11.19 -4.87
CA ASP A 335 -2.68 11.94 -4.60
C ASP A 335 -2.39 12.98 -5.70
N LEU A 336 -2.91 12.80 -6.90
CA LEU A 336 -2.71 13.70 -8.04
C LEU A 336 -4.05 13.98 -8.73
N GLY A 337 -4.21 15.15 -9.30
CA GLY A 337 -5.49 15.53 -9.90
C GLY A 337 -5.81 14.78 -11.18
N SER A 338 -7.01 14.23 -11.28
CA SER A 338 -7.48 13.35 -12.36
C SER A 338 -7.83 14.09 -13.67
N THR A 339 -7.47 15.36 -13.84
CA THR A 339 -7.74 16.14 -15.06
C THR A 339 -6.61 17.11 -15.39
N MET A 340 -6.48 17.49 -16.66
CA MET A 340 -5.52 18.52 -17.09
C MET A 340 -5.65 19.83 -16.30
N ALA A 341 -6.85 20.22 -15.92
CA ALA A 341 -7.10 21.45 -15.17
C ALA A 341 -6.65 21.35 -13.69
N ALA A 342 -6.59 20.15 -13.15
CA ALA A 342 -6.15 19.86 -11.80
C ALA A 342 -4.71 19.33 -11.74
N ALA A 343 -4.00 19.35 -12.88
CA ALA A 343 -2.64 18.80 -12.99
C ALA A 343 -1.68 19.41 -11.96
N ALA A 344 -0.99 18.57 -11.23
CA ALA A 344 0.01 19.00 -10.27
C ALA A 344 1.27 19.56 -10.98
N PRO A 345 1.81 20.71 -10.54
CA PRO A 345 3.00 21.27 -11.14
C PRO A 345 4.24 20.42 -10.82
N LEU A 346 4.96 20.00 -11.85
CA LEU A 346 6.19 19.24 -11.73
C LEU A 346 7.39 20.19 -11.78
N ALA A 347 8.07 20.34 -10.67
CA ALA A 347 9.26 21.17 -10.57
C ALA A 347 10.47 20.45 -11.22
N GLY A 348 11.05 21.08 -12.23
CA GLY A 348 12.25 20.56 -12.89
C GLY A 348 13.50 21.37 -12.55
N ASN A 349 14.65 20.71 -12.64
CA ASN A 349 15.96 21.32 -12.46
C ASN A 349 16.80 21.14 -13.72
N PRO A 350 17.50 22.22 -14.19
CA PRO A 350 18.47 22.09 -15.27
C PRO A 350 19.52 21.02 -14.91
N THR A 351 19.91 20.20 -15.85
CA THR A 351 20.93 19.18 -15.61
C THR A 351 22.32 19.83 -15.48
N ALA A 352 23.14 19.30 -14.59
CA ALA A 352 24.51 19.80 -14.42
C ALA A 352 25.40 19.58 -15.66
N ALA A 353 25.09 18.52 -16.45
CA ALA A 353 25.85 18.18 -17.65
C ALA A 353 25.45 19.05 -18.87
N ASP A 354 24.20 19.46 -18.94
CA ASP A 354 23.66 20.31 -20.02
C ASP A 354 22.55 21.23 -19.49
N PRO A 355 22.85 22.48 -19.15
CA PRO A 355 21.84 23.43 -18.66
C PRO A 355 20.71 23.75 -19.64
N ALA A 356 20.85 23.39 -20.92
CA ALA A 356 19.76 23.47 -21.89
C ALA A 356 18.73 22.34 -21.73
N ARG A 357 18.99 21.39 -20.86
CA ARG A 357 18.11 20.28 -20.51
C ARG A 357 17.66 20.40 -19.06
N THR A 358 16.41 20.09 -18.82
CA THR A 358 15.79 20.05 -17.50
C THR A 358 15.32 18.61 -17.22
N THR A 359 15.57 18.13 -16.01
CA THR A 359 14.99 16.88 -15.51
C THR A 359 13.97 17.17 -14.42
N ALA A 360 12.91 16.38 -14.40
CA ALA A 360 11.90 16.41 -13.37
C ALA A 360 11.42 14.99 -13.09
N ALA A 361 10.96 14.72 -11.87
CA ALA A 361 10.42 13.41 -11.50
C ALA A 361 9.26 13.56 -10.52
N ALA A 362 8.33 12.61 -10.58
CA ALA A 362 7.27 12.44 -9.61
C ALA A 362 7.03 10.95 -9.33
N VAL A 363 6.41 10.68 -8.20
CA VAL A 363 5.83 9.39 -7.84
C VAL A 363 4.33 9.60 -7.72
N GLY A 364 3.54 8.66 -8.18
CA GLY A 364 2.08 8.67 -8.07
C GLY A 364 1.55 7.27 -7.81
N VAL A 365 0.27 7.21 -7.50
CA VAL A 365 -0.47 5.97 -7.32
C VAL A 365 -1.78 6.07 -8.08
N ILE A 366 -2.07 5.08 -8.89
CA ILE A 366 -3.42 4.91 -9.43
C ILE A 366 -4.25 4.21 -8.35
N GLU A 367 -5.17 4.94 -7.72
CA GLU A 367 -5.94 4.42 -6.59
C GLU A 367 -7.25 3.76 -6.99
N ARG A 368 -7.79 4.07 -8.15
CA ARG A 368 -9.12 3.59 -8.56
C ARG A 368 -9.17 3.25 -10.04
N SER A 369 -10.07 2.34 -10.36
CA SER A 369 -10.39 2.06 -11.77
C SER A 369 -10.83 3.34 -12.49
N GLY A 370 -10.14 3.67 -13.57
CA GLY A 370 -10.42 4.85 -14.37
C GLY A 370 -9.78 6.14 -13.88
N ASP A 371 -8.96 6.07 -12.85
CA ASP A 371 -8.14 7.17 -12.38
C ASP A 371 -7.02 7.52 -13.37
N ALA A 372 -6.61 8.79 -13.35
CA ALA A 372 -5.57 9.33 -14.21
C ALA A 372 -4.85 10.48 -13.52
N ASP A 373 -3.56 10.35 -13.35
CA ASP A 373 -2.71 11.33 -12.69
C ASP A 373 -2.14 12.32 -13.69
N TRP A 374 -2.47 13.59 -13.49
CA TRP A 374 -2.03 14.66 -14.38
C TRP A 374 -0.94 15.50 -13.74
N LEU A 375 0.17 15.61 -14.45
CA LEU A 375 1.33 16.43 -14.09
C LEU A 375 1.54 17.52 -15.15
N SER A 376 1.91 18.73 -14.75
CA SER A 376 2.16 19.85 -15.66
C SER A 376 3.62 20.33 -15.55
N PHE A 377 4.24 20.70 -16.67
CA PHE A 377 5.60 21.21 -16.72
C PHE A 377 5.77 22.26 -17.82
N ALA A 378 6.68 23.20 -17.62
CA ALA A 378 7.05 24.17 -18.63
C ALA A 378 8.31 23.68 -19.38
N ALA A 379 8.29 23.70 -20.70
CA ALA A 379 9.41 23.24 -21.51
C ALA A 379 9.71 24.15 -22.70
N GLY A 380 10.92 24.09 -23.22
CA GLY A 380 11.32 24.63 -24.52
C GLY A 380 10.86 23.71 -25.65
N ALA A 381 10.97 24.16 -26.89
CA ALA A 381 10.75 23.33 -28.08
C ALA A 381 11.91 22.34 -28.29
N GLY A 382 11.60 21.14 -28.76
CA GLY A 382 12.59 20.12 -29.10
C GLY A 382 12.32 18.74 -28.53
N PRO A 383 13.29 17.83 -28.61
CA PRO A 383 13.12 16.46 -28.13
C PRO A 383 13.01 16.40 -26.61
N ALA A 384 12.06 15.63 -26.12
CA ALA A 384 11.87 15.30 -24.71
C ALA A 384 11.76 13.79 -24.54
N THR A 385 12.02 13.30 -23.33
CA THR A 385 11.89 11.90 -22.95
C THR A 385 11.03 11.80 -21.72
N VAL A 386 10.07 10.88 -21.73
CA VAL A 386 9.26 10.48 -20.60
C VAL A 386 9.63 9.04 -20.26
N SER A 387 10.21 8.84 -19.08
CA SER A 387 10.59 7.52 -18.57
C SER A 387 9.63 7.13 -17.46
N ILE A 388 9.30 5.84 -17.40
CA ILE A 388 8.46 5.29 -16.35
C ILE A 388 9.17 4.11 -15.68
N ALA A 389 8.99 4.01 -14.39
CA ALA A 389 9.29 2.82 -13.63
C ALA A 389 8.07 2.45 -12.79
N LEU A 390 7.66 1.21 -12.89
CA LEU A 390 6.61 0.62 -12.07
C LEU A 390 7.25 0.05 -10.80
N THR A 391 6.54 0.16 -9.71
CA THR A 391 6.99 -0.34 -8.41
C THR A 391 6.15 -1.55 -8.02
N PRO A 392 6.76 -2.61 -7.51
CA PRO A 392 8.19 -2.90 -7.45
C PRO A 392 8.71 -3.72 -8.65
N ALA A 393 9.99 -3.57 -8.98
CA ALA A 393 10.64 -4.51 -9.87
C ALA A 393 10.77 -5.88 -9.19
N SER A 394 10.47 -6.96 -9.91
CA SER A 394 10.65 -8.32 -9.40
C SER A 394 12.12 -8.60 -9.09
N PRO A 395 12.43 -9.30 -7.97
CA PRO A 395 13.80 -9.66 -7.62
C PRO A 395 14.49 -10.57 -8.63
N ASP A 396 13.75 -11.26 -9.49
CA ASP A 396 14.28 -12.16 -10.54
C ASP A 396 14.45 -11.48 -11.90
N GLY A 397 14.33 -10.13 -11.95
CA GLY A 397 14.42 -9.34 -13.17
C GLY A 397 13.16 -9.35 -14.04
N ASN A 398 12.12 -10.08 -13.66
CA ASN A 398 10.80 -9.94 -14.26
C ASN A 398 10.13 -8.69 -13.70
N ALA A 399 9.76 -7.76 -14.54
CA ALA A 399 8.93 -6.64 -14.11
C ALA A 399 7.60 -7.20 -13.57
N ARG A 400 7.31 -6.89 -12.31
CA ARG A 400 6.02 -7.16 -11.69
C ARG A 400 5.39 -5.85 -11.30
N ALA A 401 4.15 -5.68 -11.64
CA ALA A 401 3.34 -4.59 -11.15
C ALA A 401 1.87 -4.99 -11.17
N ASN A 402 1.07 -4.38 -10.33
CA ASN A 402 -0.38 -4.47 -10.42
C ASN A 402 -0.91 -3.46 -11.42
N VAL A 403 -0.28 -2.28 -11.50
CA VAL A 403 -0.66 -1.25 -12.45
C VAL A 403 -0.02 -1.51 -13.82
N ASP A 404 -0.84 -1.54 -14.85
CA ASP A 404 -0.41 -1.33 -16.24
C ASP A 404 -0.77 0.10 -16.62
N LEU A 405 0.18 0.83 -17.19
CA LEU A 405 0.03 2.26 -17.46
C LEU A 405 0.06 2.59 -18.93
N ARG A 406 -0.87 3.45 -19.32
CA ARG A 406 -0.79 4.26 -20.53
C ARG A 406 -0.32 5.67 -20.16
N LEU A 407 0.73 6.16 -20.83
CA LEU A 407 1.17 7.55 -20.71
C LEU A 407 0.70 8.37 -21.90
N GLU A 408 0.23 9.57 -21.63
CA GLU A 408 -0.13 10.55 -22.65
C GLU A 408 0.62 11.86 -22.41
N VAL A 409 1.22 12.42 -23.45
CA VAL A 409 1.85 13.75 -23.42
C VAL A 409 0.98 14.74 -24.18
N TRP A 410 0.63 15.84 -23.54
CA TRP A 410 -0.29 16.85 -24.07
C TRP A 410 0.34 18.22 -24.11
N ALA A 411 0.01 19.02 -25.12
CA ALA A 411 0.28 20.46 -25.10
C ALA A 411 -0.92 21.20 -24.48
N SER A 412 -0.67 22.35 -23.85
CA SER A 412 -1.75 23.19 -23.33
C SER A 412 -2.73 23.60 -24.43
N GLY A 413 -4.03 23.38 -24.16
CA GLY A 413 -5.11 23.69 -25.11
C GLY A 413 -5.25 22.74 -26.32
N ALA A 414 -4.48 21.65 -26.37
CA ALA A 414 -4.60 20.66 -27.43
C ALA A 414 -5.88 19.82 -27.25
N ALA A 415 -6.50 19.44 -28.39
CA ALA A 415 -7.68 18.56 -28.40
C ALA A 415 -7.33 17.07 -28.40
N ALA A 416 -6.06 16.72 -28.56
CA ALA A 416 -5.53 15.36 -28.56
C ALA A 416 -4.11 15.33 -28.01
N PRO A 417 -3.62 14.19 -27.46
CA PRO A 417 -2.25 14.05 -27.01
C PRO A 417 -1.26 14.19 -28.19
N LEU A 418 -0.08 14.73 -27.89
CA LEU A 418 1.06 14.76 -28.81
C LEU A 418 1.63 13.35 -29.01
N ALA A 419 1.60 12.57 -27.98
CA ALA A 419 2.05 11.18 -27.99
C ALA A 419 1.27 10.36 -26.95
N THR A 420 1.07 9.09 -27.28
CA THR A 420 0.50 8.08 -26.37
C THR A 420 1.44 6.89 -26.37
N PHE A 421 1.80 6.43 -25.19
CA PHE A 421 2.65 5.27 -24.98
C PHE A 421 1.87 4.21 -24.22
N ASN A 422 1.74 3.05 -24.82
CA ASN A 422 1.17 1.84 -24.26
C ASN A 422 1.81 0.65 -24.97
N THR A 423 2.23 -0.37 -24.24
CA THR A 423 2.90 -1.55 -24.81
C THR A 423 1.96 -2.73 -24.70
N ALA A 424 1.42 -3.20 -25.82
CA ALA A 424 0.56 -4.37 -25.83
C ALA A 424 1.33 -5.65 -25.47
N GLY A 425 0.77 -6.46 -24.59
CA GLY A 425 1.34 -7.73 -24.13
C GLY A 425 2.55 -7.59 -23.21
N ALA A 426 2.84 -6.39 -22.69
CA ALA A 426 3.92 -6.13 -21.75
C ALA A 426 3.67 -4.84 -20.98
N LEU A 427 4.21 -4.75 -19.76
CA LEU A 427 4.18 -3.53 -18.98
C LEU A 427 4.97 -2.41 -19.67
N LEU A 428 4.39 -1.19 -19.65
CA LEU A 428 5.11 -0.02 -20.13
C LEU A 428 6.35 0.22 -19.28
N SER A 429 7.51 0.35 -19.91
CA SER A 429 8.79 0.55 -19.23
C SER A 429 9.75 1.39 -20.08
N GLY A 430 10.80 1.90 -19.43
CA GLY A 430 11.89 2.60 -20.10
C GLY A 430 11.58 4.01 -20.55
N ALA A 431 12.37 4.51 -21.49
CA ALA A 431 12.35 5.89 -21.97
C ALA A 431 11.54 6.01 -23.26
N ASN A 432 10.54 6.89 -23.26
CA ASN A 432 9.64 7.14 -24.37
C ASN A 432 9.91 8.54 -24.93
N ALA A 433 10.26 8.62 -26.21
CA ALA A 433 10.65 9.89 -26.85
C ALA A 433 9.43 10.63 -27.41
N VAL A 434 9.39 11.94 -27.22
CA VAL A 434 8.38 12.83 -27.80
C VAL A 434 9.06 14.12 -28.27
N THR A 435 8.53 14.75 -29.32
CA THR A 435 9.00 16.08 -29.76
C THR A 435 7.99 17.14 -29.34
N LEU A 436 8.44 18.11 -28.55
CA LEU A 436 7.65 19.25 -28.15
C LEU A 436 7.71 20.33 -29.24
N PRO A 437 6.58 20.70 -29.86
CA PRO A 437 6.59 21.56 -31.07
C PRO A 437 6.97 23.02 -30.80
N ALA A 438 6.75 23.52 -29.60
CA ALA A 438 6.99 24.91 -29.21
C ALA A 438 7.41 25.01 -27.76
N ALA A 439 7.92 26.17 -27.35
CA ALA A 439 8.04 26.48 -25.92
C ALA A 439 6.64 26.71 -25.31
N GLY A 440 6.36 26.12 -24.14
CA GLY A 440 5.05 26.25 -23.54
C GLY A 440 4.83 25.33 -22.34
N THR A 441 3.58 25.28 -21.89
CA THR A 441 3.13 24.35 -20.85
C THR A 441 2.68 23.04 -21.48
N TYR A 442 3.15 21.96 -20.92
CA TYR A 442 2.84 20.60 -21.29
C TYR A 442 2.32 19.80 -20.10
N TYR A 443 1.70 18.68 -20.40
CA TYR A 443 1.17 17.77 -19.39
C TYR A 443 1.57 16.34 -19.70
N VAL A 444 1.75 15.56 -18.65
CA VAL A 444 1.82 14.10 -18.71
C VAL A 444 0.64 13.55 -17.92
N ALA A 445 -0.12 12.66 -18.53
CA ALA A 445 -1.13 11.87 -17.85
C ALA A 445 -0.65 10.42 -17.74
N ALA A 446 -0.62 9.89 -16.52
CA ALA A 446 -0.46 8.47 -16.23
C ALA A 446 -1.84 7.88 -15.95
N ILE A 447 -2.23 6.84 -16.69
CA ILE A 447 -3.59 6.30 -16.70
C ILE A 447 -3.52 4.81 -16.53
N GLY A 448 -4.18 4.27 -15.48
CA GLY A 448 -4.34 2.83 -15.31
C GLY A 448 -5.11 2.23 -16.48
N THR A 449 -4.55 1.26 -17.16
CA THR A 449 -5.13 0.66 -18.37
C THR A 449 -5.18 -0.85 -18.29
N GLY A 450 -5.90 -1.48 -19.20
CA GLY A 450 -5.84 -2.90 -19.46
C GLY A 450 -4.98 -3.22 -20.68
N ASP A 451 -4.82 -4.51 -20.92
CA ASP A 451 -4.14 -5.03 -22.09
C ASP A 451 -5.04 -6.05 -22.82
N THR A 452 -4.49 -6.81 -23.75
CA THR A 452 -5.20 -7.88 -24.48
C THR A 452 -5.72 -8.98 -23.57
N ASP A 453 -5.08 -9.20 -22.43
CA ASP A 453 -5.33 -10.31 -21.52
C ASP A 453 -6.14 -9.93 -20.27
N PHE A 454 -6.28 -8.64 -19.96
CA PHE A 454 -6.98 -8.13 -18.79
C PHE A 454 -7.54 -6.72 -19.02
N THR A 455 -8.52 -6.35 -18.21
CA THR A 455 -9.16 -5.02 -18.27
C THR A 455 -8.43 -4.01 -17.40
N SER A 456 -8.82 -2.73 -17.48
CA SER A 456 -8.32 -1.69 -16.59
C SER A 456 -8.90 -1.74 -15.17
N TYR A 457 -9.73 -2.73 -14.84
CA TYR A 457 -10.49 -2.78 -13.60
C TYR A 457 -9.62 -2.64 -12.35
N ALA A 458 -8.60 -3.45 -12.21
CA ALA A 458 -7.69 -3.40 -11.07
C ALA A 458 -6.25 -3.04 -11.46
N SER A 459 -6.10 -2.26 -12.54
CA SER A 459 -4.81 -1.69 -12.91
C SER A 459 -4.49 -0.52 -12.00
N LEU A 460 -4.17 -0.84 -10.74
CA LEU A 460 -3.95 0.06 -9.59
C LEU A 460 -2.55 -0.19 -9.05
N GLY A 461 -1.91 0.86 -8.51
CA GLY A 461 -0.59 0.69 -7.90
C GLY A 461 0.33 1.89 -8.06
N GLU A 462 1.52 1.77 -7.49
CA GLU A 462 2.53 2.84 -7.48
C GLU A 462 3.33 2.88 -8.77
N TYR A 463 3.70 4.09 -9.18
CA TYR A 463 4.60 4.33 -10.30
C TYR A 463 5.50 5.53 -10.04
N SER A 464 6.58 5.62 -10.79
CA SER A 464 7.38 6.84 -10.89
C SER A 464 7.50 7.26 -12.34
N VAL A 465 7.43 8.57 -12.59
CA VAL A 465 7.67 9.18 -13.89
C VAL A 465 8.87 10.11 -13.80
N ALA A 466 9.77 10.03 -14.76
CA ALA A 466 10.89 10.93 -14.92
C ALA A 466 10.87 11.54 -16.31
N LEU A 467 11.06 12.85 -16.38
CA LEU A 467 11.09 13.61 -17.62
C LEU A 467 12.47 14.22 -17.84
N GLU A 468 12.89 14.25 -19.08
CA GLU A 468 13.99 15.09 -19.53
C GLU A 468 13.53 15.88 -20.76
N TYR A 469 13.62 17.20 -20.70
CA TYR A 469 13.08 18.09 -21.71
C TYR A 469 13.94 19.34 -21.91
N PRO A 470 13.81 20.07 -23.06
CA PRO A 470 14.50 21.33 -23.25
C PRO A 470 14.12 22.35 -22.20
N THR A 471 15.10 22.94 -21.56
CA THR A 471 14.88 24.01 -20.58
C THR A 471 14.09 25.14 -21.25
N PRO A 472 13.00 25.65 -20.64
CA PRO A 472 12.29 26.78 -21.19
C PRO A 472 13.25 27.96 -21.29
N SER A 473 13.39 28.50 -22.49
CA SER A 473 14.15 29.74 -22.63
C SER A 473 13.41 30.82 -21.84
N SER A 474 14.10 31.45 -20.89
CA SER A 474 13.56 32.68 -20.31
C SER A 474 13.13 33.58 -21.45
N PRO A 475 11.95 34.25 -21.39
CA PRO A 475 11.61 35.26 -22.38
C PRO A 475 12.82 36.18 -22.55
N PRO A 476 13.20 36.56 -23.78
CA PRO A 476 14.32 37.50 -23.93
C PRO A 476 14.00 38.68 -23.05
N SER A 477 14.92 39.00 -22.13
CA SER A 477 14.81 40.20 -21.29
C SER A 477 14.45 41.35 -22.22
N PRO A 478 13.35 42.05 -22.02
CA PRO A 478 13.00 43.17 -22.90
C PRO A 478 14.23 44.09 -22.96
N SER A 479 14.64 44.43 -24.18
CA SER A 479 15.76 45.35 -24.44
C SER A 479 15.58 46.56 -23.53
N PRO A 480 16.62 47.02 -22.82
CA PRO A 480 16.48 48.04 -21.79
C PRO A 480 15.85 49.27 -22.42
N SER A 481 14.58 49.52 -22.17
CA SER A 481 13.96 50.83 -22.33
C SER A 481 14.69 51.81 -21.39
N PRO A 482 14.95 53.06 -21.75
CA PRO A 482 15.69 53.95 -20.91
C PRO A 482 15.04 54.06 -19.53
N SER A 483 15.89 53.86 -18.51
CA SER A 483 15.59 53.74 -17.10
C SER A 483 14.60 54.83 -16.59
N PRO A 484 13.42 54.47 -16.12
CA PRO A 484 12.74 55.33 -15.13
C PRO A 484 13.43 55.17 -13.77
N SER A 485 13.51 56.22 -13.03
CA SER A 485 14.03 56.35 -11.65
C SER A 485 13.56 55.16 -10.78
N PRO A 486 14.42 54.61 -9.88
CA PRO A 486 14.13 53.34 -9.16
C PRO A 486 12.84 53.50 -8.32
N SER A 487 11.82 52.76 -8.68
CA SER A 487 10.68 52.45 -7.82
C SER A 487 11.19 51.57 -6.66
N PRO A 488 10.74 51.78 -5.42
CA PRO A 488 11.16 50.94 -4.30
C PRO A 488 10.85 49.46 -4.63
N ALA A 489 11.81 48.58 -4.35
CA ALA A 489 11.67 47.14 -4.55
C ALA A 489 10.40 46.63 -3.84
N PRO A 490 9.61 45.74 -4.46
CA PRO A 490 8.45 45.17 -3.79
C PRO A 490 8.90 44.47 -2.50
N ALA A 491 8.16 44.72 -1.43
CA ALA A 491 8.44 44.10 -0.13
C ALA A 491 8.36 42.57 -0.29
N ARG A 492 9.43 41.86 0.07
CA ARG A 492 9.46 40.40 0.07
C ARG A 492 8.45 39.87 1.09
N GLU A 493 7.72 38.82 0.73
CA GLU A 493 6.69 38.24 1.58
C GLU A 493 7.23 37.08 2.41
N ILE A 494 6.67 36.90 3.62
CA ILE A 494 6.82 35.67 4.42
C ILE A 494 5.46 35.01 4.60
N ARG A 495 5.43 33.71 4.38
CA ARG A 495 4.27 32.84 4.57
C ARG A 495 4.62 31.78 5.62
N LEU A 496 3.73 31.58 6.59
CA LEU A 496 3.88 30.57 7.62
C LEU A 496 2.86 29.46 7.40
N THR A 497 3.33 28.23 7.28
CA THR A 497 2.46 27.06 7.14
C THR A 497 2.81 26.00 8.18
N LEU A 498 1.81 25.20 8.58
CA LEU A 498 2.04 24.05 9.46
C LEU A 498 2.77 22.96 8.65
N SER A 499 3.89 22.50 9.16
CA SER A 499 4.62 21.36 8.58
C SER A 499 4.21 20.05 9.25
N SER A 500 4.16 20.03 10.58
CA SER A 500 3.75 18.88 11.35
C SER A 500 3.37 19.28 12.78
N TYR A 501 2.69 18.40 13.51
CA TYR A 501 2.48 18.57 14.93
C TYR A 501 2.47 17.24 15.68
N SER A 502 2.68 17.28 16.98
CA SER A 502 2.52 16.14 17.88
C SER A 502 1.78 16.55 19.15
N ILE A 503 0.98 15.65 19.69
CA ILE A 503 0.37 15.81 21.01
C ILE A 503 1.39 15.28 22.05
N VAL A 504 1.80 16.15 22.94
CA VAL A 504 2.75 15.82 24.00
C VAL A 504 1.98 15.50 25.29
N THR A 505 2.20 14.33 25.84
CA THR A 505 1.60 13.92 27.12
C THR A 505 2.62 14.08 28.25
N GLY A 506 2.17 14.64 29.36
CA GLY A 506 2.94 14.75 30.58
C GLY A 506 2.19 14.14 31.76
N ARG A 507 2.91 13.79 32.81
CA ARG A 507 2.32 13.32 34.05
C ARG A 507 2.40 14.42 35.11
N GLY A 508 1.26 14.81 35.68
CA GLY A 508 1.21 15.79 36.76
C GLY A 508 1.97 15.29 38.02
N THR A 509 2.41 16.20 38.85
CA THR A 509 3.06 15.87 40.15
C THR A 509 2.02 15.89 41.25
N GLY A 510 1.92 14.80 42.03
CA GLY A 510 0.98 14.70 43.18
C GLY A 510 0.63 13.26 43.53
N LYS A 511 -0.21 13.08 44.56
CA LYS A 511 -0.62 11.74 45.05
C LYS A 511 -1.52 10.97 44.05
N ASN A 512 -2.14 11.64 43.08
CA ASN A 512 -2.88 11.05 41.94
C ASN A 512 -2.57 11.87 40.71
N PRO A 513 -1.45 11.65 40.02
CA PRO A 513 -1.05 12.46 38.86
C PRO A 513 -1.93 12.15 37.67
N ALA A 514 -2.69 13.15 37.23
CA ALA A 514 -3.47 13.09 36.00
C ALA A 514 -2.56 13.29 34.79
N THR A 515 -2.90 12.67 33.65
CA THR A 515 -2.22 12.91 32.39
C THR A 515 -2.53 14.33 31.91
N THR A 516 -1.52 15.06 31.51
CA THR A 516 -1.65 16.40 30.92
C THR A 516 -1.32 16.31 29.44
N TYR A 517 -2.01 17.11 28.62
CA TYR A 517 -1.81 17.18 27.19
C TYR A 517 -1.26 18.54 26.78
N GLY A 518 -0.34 18.56 25.84
CA GLY A 518 0.21 19.75 25.22
C GLY A 518 0.35 19.55 23.71
N VAL A 519 0.59 20.62 22.96
CA VAL A 519 0.80 20.55 21.51
C VAL A 519 2.20 21.08 21.21
N SER A 520 2.93 20.32 20.39
CA SER A 520 4.16 20.77 19.73
C SER A 520 3.88 20.85 18.23
N ALA A 521 3.95 22.04 17.66
CA ALA A 521 3.74 22.26 16.23
C ALA A 521 5.03 22.76 15.58
N ILE A 522 5.36 22.25 14.41
CA ILE A 522 6.46 22.72 13.59
C ILE A 522 5.88 23.57 12.47
N LEU A 523 6.26 24.82 12.41
CA LEU A 523 5.91 25.75 11.34
C LEU A 523 7.10 25.89 10.39
N ILE A 524 6.80 26.07 9.11
CA ILE A 524 7.78 26.39 8.08
C ILE A 524 7.53 27.82 7.57
N ALA A 525 8.58 28.61 7.52
CA ALA A 525 8.57 29.94 6.93
C ALA A 525 9.06 29.85 5.47
N LYS A 526 8.25 30.33 4.54
CA LYS A 526 8.54 30.34 3.11
C LYS A 526 8.40 31.76 2.56
N ASP A 527 9.17 32.07 1.51
CA ASP A 527 8.99 33.30 0.75
C ASP A 527 7.81 33.22 -0.24
N GLU A 528 7.61 34.26 -1.02
CA GLU A 528 6.57 34.35 -2.06
C GLU A 528 6.66 33.26 -3.14
N ASN A 529 7.85 32.66 -3.32
CA ASN A 529 8.12 31.60 -4.28
C ASN A 529 8.01 30.20 -3.66
N GLY A 530 7.67 30.13 -2.36
CA GLY A 530 7.60 28.86 -1.64
C GLY A 530 8.96 28.34 -1.12
N THR A 531 10.05 29.11 -1.28
CA THR A 531 11.38 28.73 -0.82
C THR A 531 11.48 28.89 0.70
N PRO A 532 12.02 27.91 1.45
CA PRO A 532 12.24 28.04 2.87
C PRO A 532 13.16 29.21 3.23
N ILE A 533 12.71 30.04 4.16
CA ILE A 533 13.50 31.16 4.71
C ILE A 533 14.35 30.63 5.86
N THR A 534 15.65 30.64 5.68
CA THR A 534 16.61 30.04 6.64
C THR A 534 17.38 31.09 7.42
N GLY A 535 17.75 30.80 8.68
CA GLY A 535 18.59 31.65 9.51
C GLY A 535 18.00 33.02 9.87
N THR A 536 16.70 33.24 9.62
CA THR A 536 16.01 34.50 9.85
C THR A 536 15.29 34.50 11.19
N SER A 537 15.36 35.58 11.93
CA SER A 537 14.58 35.77 13.15
C SER A 537 13.14 36.15 12.80
N VAL A 538 12.21 35.29 13.20
CA VAL A 538 10.76 35.48 13.02
C VAL A 538 10.13 35.75 14.37
N THR A 539 9.59 36.96 14.56
CA THR A 539 8.84 37.32 15.76
C THR A 539 7.35 37.10 15.49
N MET A 540 6.74 36.21 16.25
CA MET A 540 5.35 35.80 16.06
C MET A 540 4.53 36.11 17.32
N GLY A 541 3.46 36.88 17.16
CA GLY A 541 2.41 37.03 18.18
C GLY A 541 1.34 35.97 17.94
N ALA A 542 1.14 35.06 18.88
CA ALA A 542 0.18 33.98 18.76
C ALA A 542 -0.70 33.85 20.02
N THR A 543 -1.95 33.48 19.80
CA THR A 543 -2.90 33.17 20.85
C THR A 543 -3.21 31.67 20.85
N TRP A 544 -3.08 31.03 21.98
CA TRP A 544 -3.55 29.69 22.23
C TRP A 544 -4.88 29.72 22.97
N ALA A 545 -5.90 29.06 22.41
CA ALA A 545 -7.19 28.84 23.05
C ALA A 545 -7.43 27.33 23.20
N SER A 546 -7.99 26.90 24.30
CA SER A 546 -8.36 25.49 24.54
C SER A 546 -9.88 25.39 24.72
N SER A 547 -10.48 24.34 24.18
CA SER A 547 -11.92 24.07 24.33
C SER A 547 -12.37 23.85 25.79
N THR A 548 -11.41 23.58 26.68
CA THR A 548 -11.66 23.24 28.08
C THR A 548 -11.26 24.32 29.09
N TYR A 549 -10.66 25.41 28.63
CA TYR A 549 -10.23 26.49 29.50
C TYR A 549 -10.69 27.83 28.95
N SER A 550 -11.40 28.58 29.77
CA SER A 550 -11.89 29.96 29.47
C SER A 550 -10.77 31.02 29.38
N LYS A 551 -9.51 30.64 29.47
CA LYS A 551 -8.38 31.56 29.39
C LYS A 551 -7.55 31.29 28.15
N SER A 552 -7.63 32.21 27.20
CA SER A 552 -6.66 32.32 26.11
C SER A 552 -5.36 32.93 26.61
N SER A 553 -4.21 32.40 26.22
CA SER A 553 -2.91 33.03 26.48
C SER A 553 -2.33 33.56 25.16
N THR A 554 -2.11 34.88 25.11
CA THR A 554 -1.40 35.51 23.99
C THR A 554 0.08 35.65 24.39
N LYS A 555 0.98 35.17 23.55
CA LYS A 555 2.44 35.32 23.71
C LYS A 555 3.04 35.82 22.42
N THR A 556 4.01 36.74 22.54
CA THR A 556 4.89 37.12 21.45
C THR A 556 6.25 36.46 21.69
N VAL A 557 6.72 35.68 20.74
CA VAL A 557 7.99 34.94 20.84
C VAL A 557 8.77 35.10 19.54
N THR A 558 10.07 35.24 19.65
CA THR A 558 10.98 35.26 18.50
C THR A 558 11.63 33.90 18.33
N TYR A 559 11.56 33.38 17.12
CA TYR A 559 12.16 32.13 16.71
C TYR A 559 13.21 32.39 15.62
N THR A 560 14.24 31.57 15.58
CA THR A 560 15.18 31.55 14.44
C THR A 560 14.89 30.34 13.58
N THR A 561 14.68 30.54 12.29
CA THR A 561 14.41 29.43 11.36
C THR A 561 15.65 28.57 11.19
N SER A 562 15.45 27.25 11.15
CA SER A 562 16.49 26.25 10.89
C SER A 562 17.02 26.33 9.45
N ALA A 563 17.98 25.49 9.11
CA ALA A 563 18.42 25.29 7.73
C ALA A 563 17.30 24.82 6.77
N ALA A 564 16.23 24.22 7.29
CA ALA A 564 15.03 23.85 6.51
C ALA A 564 13.94 24.92 6.55
N GLY A 565 14.21 26.11 7.11
CA GLY A 565 13.20 27.15 7.27
C GLY A 565 12.17 26.90 8.37
N THR A 566 12.35 25.87 9.20
CA THR A 566 11.40 25.44 10.23
C THR A 566 11.70 26.03 11.60
N PHE A 567 10.68 26.20 12.43
CA PHE A 567 10.79 26.49 13.86
C PHE A 567 9.65 25.83 14.63
N GLN A 568 9.88 25.51 15.88
CA GLN A 568 8.96 24.76 16.72
C GLN A 568 8.22 25.68 17.71
N VAL A 569 6.92 25.52 17.79
CA VAL A 569 6.04 26.27 18.70
C VAL A 569 5.45 25.30 19.71
N PHE A 570 5.56 25.63 20.99
CA PHE A 570 4.99 24.83 22.06
C PHE A 570 3.78 25.55 22.68
N ALA A 571 2.67 24.81 22.81
CA ALA A 571 1.62 25.14 23.75
C ALA A 571 1.72 24.17 24.94
N SER A 572 1.73 24.72 26.11
CA SER A 572 1.49 23.97 27.35
C SER A 572 0.20 24.47 28.00
N PRO A 573 -0.97 24.21 27.46
CA PRO A 573 -2.13 24.17 28.31
C PRO A 573 -2.09 22.81 29.00
N THR A 574 -1.66 22.78 30.27
CA THR A 574 -1.80 21.59 31.09
C THR A 574 -3.29 21.37 31.36
N THR A 575 -3.94 20.59 30.52
CA THR A 575 -5.33 20.18 30.75
C THR A 575 -5.37 18.68 30.96
N THR A 576 -6.15 18.28 31.95
CA THR A 576 -6.40 16.87 32.31
C THR A 576 -7.67 16.33 31.68
N VAL A 577 -8.31 17.09 30.79
CA VAL A 577 -9.62 16.75 30.22
C VAL A 577 -9.46 16.05 28.88
N THR A 578 -10.12 14.92 28.74
CA THR A 578 -10.27 14.14 27.51
C THR A 578 -11.76 13.96 27.18
N PRO A 579 -12.22 14.09 25.91
CA PRO A 579 -11.47 14.63 24.78
C PRO A 579 -11.26 16.15 24.87
N GLY A 580 -10.22 16.67 24.19
CA GLY A 580 -9.89 18.09 24.21
C GLY A 580 -9.35 18.60 22.89
N SER A 581 -9.31 19.92 22.73
CA SER A 581 -8.67 20.56 21.59
C SER A 581 -7.98 21.87 21.99
N ALA A 582 -6.98 22.27 21.21
CA ALA A 582 -6.33 23.56 21.31
C ALA A 582 -6.24 24.22 19.95
N THR A 583 -6.51 25.52 19.89
CA THR A 583 -6.39 26.31 18.66
C THR A 583 -5.24 27.29 18.82
N LEU A 584 -4.30 27.26 17.87
CA LEU A 584 -3.27 28.27 17.69
C LEU A 584 -3.73 29.28 16.65
N THR A 585 -3.80 30.53 17.02
CA THR A 585 -4.07 31.64 16.10
C THR A 585 -2.85 32.54 16.01
N ILE A 586 -2.28 32.66 14.81
CA ILE A 586 -1.17 33.58 14.53
C ILE A 586 -1.78 34.95 14.26
N ASN A 587 -1.49 35.92 15.12
CA ASN A 587 -2.06 37.28 15.06
C ASN A 587 -1.12 38.24 14.31
N THR A 588 0.17 38.12 14.50
CA THR A 588 1.18 38.99 13.90
C THR A 588 2.43 38.22 13.58
N VAL A 589 3.10 38.58 12.49
CA VAL A 589 4.43 38.09 12.13
C VAL A 589 5.31 39.24 11.71
N SER A 590 6.50 39.32 12.25
CA SER A 590 7.54 40.28 11.85
C SER A 590 8.84 39.55 11.59
N ALA A 591 9.37 39.71 10.39
CA ALA A 591 10.62 39.08 9.95
C ALA A 591 11.30 39.96 8.90
N SER A 592 12.13 40.94 9.34
CA SER A 592 12.83 41.82 8.38
C SER A 592 13.79 40.98 7.49
N PRO A 593 13.85 41.22 6.17
CA PRO A 593 13.14 42.27 5.40
C PRO A 593 11.78 41.88 4.82
N PHE A 594 11.10 40.88 5.34
CA PHE A 594 9.88 40.31 4.78
C PHE A 594 8.61 40.98 5.35
N THR A 595 7.53 41.01 4.56
CA THR A 595 6.17 41.36 4.97
C THR A 595 5.31 40.11 5.08
N TRP A 596 4.56 39.94 6.17
CA TRP A 596 3.72 38.77 6.36
C TRP A 596 2.52 38.74 5.41
N ASN A 597 2.42 37.69 4.61
CA ASN A 597 1.23 37.39 3.82
C ASN A 597 0.31 36.45 4.61
N GLN A 598 -0.66 37.04 5.34
CA GLN A 598 -1.61 36.29 6.15
C GLN A 598 -2.53 35.40 5.32
N ALA A 599 -2.94 35.85 4.12
CA ALA A 599 -3.85 35.11 3.25
C ALA A 599 -3.22 33.83 2.67
N ALA A 600 -1.90 33.85 2.47
CA ALA A 600 -1.15 32.69 1.98
C ALA A 600 -0.49 31.87 3.10
N SER A 601 -0.88 32.12 4.36
CA SER A 601 -0.39 31.40 5.55
C SER A 601 -1.50 30.52 6.13
N THR A 602 -1.15 29.65 7.07
CA THR A 602 -2.12 28.93 7.90
C THR A 602 -2.26 29.64 9.26
N PRO A 603 -3.04 30.75 9.32
CA PRO A 603 -3.06 31.61 10.50
C PRO A 603 -3.84 31.03 11.69
N VAL A 604 -4.68 30.03 11.44
CA VAL A 604 -5.46 29.34 12.48
C VAL A 604 -5.29 27.82 12.31
N MET A 605 -4.89 27.15 13.38
CA MET A 605 -4.68 25.71 13.40
C MET A 605 -5.34 25.13 14.65
N THR A 606 -6.16 24.10 14.48
CA THR A 606 -6.82 23.40 15.59
C THR A 606 -6.27 21.98 15.72
N PHE A 607 -5.89 21.60 16.92
CA PHE A 607 -5.32 20.32 17.29
C PHE A 607 -6.25 19.64 18.29
N SER A 608 -6.54 18.35 18.11
CA SER A 608 -7.44 17.60 18.97
C SER A 608 -6.74 16.36 19.55
N TRP A 609 -7.14 15.96 20.74
CA TRP A 609 -6.70 14.73 21.39
C TRP A 609 -7.89 13.95 21.96
N PRO A 610 -7.80 12.61 22.05
CA PRO A 610 -8.88 11.74 22.53
C PRO A 610 -9.21 11.94 24.01
#